data_bca37ad8aac5714ede4f4533595e1a2d
#
_entry.id   bca37ad8aac5714ede4f4533595e1a2d
#
_cell.length_a   1.000
_cell.length_b   1.000
_cell.length_c   1.000
_cell.angle_alpha   90.00
_cell.angle_beta   90.00
_cell.angle_gamma   90.00
#
_symmetry.space_group_name_H-M   'P 1'
#
loop_
_entity.id
_entity.type
_entity.pdbx_description
1 polymer ?
#
loop_
_entity_poly.entity_id
_entity_poly.type
_entity_poly.pdbx_seq_one_letter_code
_entity_poly.pdbx_strand_id
1 'polypeptide(L)'
;MIRRNAQSILAIALFIIGVAAFTAGQVRAHAGHGDEPEPVVTNVAPRTEAKSDDLELVAVVVSKGTLSIYLDRFLTNAPMTGATIEVSANNGLGLIAKPQSDGSYGVTAPWVDQPGSYALLFTVTAGDLTDLLAATLTIPAPDAAPVAVASAGKGRLLEMLTNQKSLITPLLGFALGILVMLAVRSRGRIRAAVGGGAILAFLLLGGVAFGQTSDVIEASRRLPDGSVFVPKAAQHLLAVRTRMGAEATAAKSVQVIGLIVPDPNAAGRVQASQPGRIEPSTRGLAYVGLQVSKGDVLAEVAPAIGSVERATVGAQIADVDQQVRLAEQKVSRLSGLAGSVAGKEIDEARAELDGARKRRAAIAPTLAGRELLRAPVSGVVSVANALVGQLVDSKEIVFEIVDPSRLWVEALAFDPLLAEQMKRASAVTADGKPLVLSLVGRGLSLRQGAIPLVFRIETPPAGLNVGAPVTVLAEINGDRRGITVPRSALVRLPNGGAMVWDHVSAERFVPRPVRVEPLDGANMLVMAGISPGQRIVTSGADLLNQVR
;
A
#
# COMPACT_ATOMS: atom_id res chain seq x y z
N MET A 1 23.66 24.46 48.54
CA MET A 1 23.25 23.62 47.41
C MET A 1 23.33 24.31 46.03
N ILE A 2 23.45 25.59 45.91
CA ILE A 2 23.39 26.39 44.66
C ILE A 2 24.72 26.46 43.88
N ARG A 3 25.86 26.25 44.51
CA ARG A 3 27.20 26.33 43.86
C ARG A 3 27.61 25.08 43.05
N ARG A 4 26.95 23.94 43.21
CA ARG A 4 27.28 22.66 42.47
C ARG A 4 26.63 22.56 41.10
N ASN A 5 25.54 23.27 40.85
CA ASN A 5 24.84 23.23 39.55
C ASN A 5 25.44 24.20 38.51
N ALA A 6 26.11 25.29 38.96
CA ALA A 6 26.72 26.27 38.05
C ALA A 6 27.93 25.70 37.28
N GLN A 7 28.71 24.81 37.91
CA GLN A 7 29.89 24.20 37.26
C GLN A 7 29.49 23.11 36.20
N SER A 8 28.38 22.42 36.42
CA SER A 8 27.87 21.46 35.43
C SER A 8 27.24 22.15 34.21
N ILE A 9 26.57 23.28 34.41
CA ILE A 9 26.00 24.09 33.34
C ILE A 9 27.09 24.76 32.50
N LEU A 10 28.18 25.21 33.12
CA LEU A 10 29.32 25.80 32.42
C LEU A 10 30.08 24.75 31.57
N ALA A 11 30.21 23.52 32.06
CA ALA A 11 30.83 22.42 31.30
C ALA A 11 29.99 21.98 30.08
N ILE A 12 28.67 21.96 30.20
CA ILE A 12 27.75 21.66 29.10
C ILE A 12 27.73 22.80 28.08
N ALA A 13 27.74 24.07 28.54
CA ALA A 13 27.80 25.22 27.65
C ALA A 13 29.11 25.28 26.85
N LEU A 14 30.25 24.98 27.47
CA LEU A 14 31.54 24.90 26.80
C LEU A 14 31.63 23.73 25.81
N PHE A 15 30.96 22.61 26.08
CA PHE A 15 30.87 21.47 25.16
C PHE A 15 30.00 21.80 23.93
N ILE A 16 28.88 22.49 24.12
CA ILE A 16 28.00 22.92 23.02
C ILE A 16 28.68 23.98 22.15
N ILE A 17 29.43 24.92 22.73
CA ILE A 17 30.20 25.92 21.98
C ILE A 17 31.36 25.27 21.21
N GLY A 18 32.01 24.25 21.77
CA GLY A 18 33.06 23.48 21.10
C GLY A 18 32.53 22.68 19.87
N VAL A 19 31.33 22.10 19.96
CA VAL A 19 30.69 21.39 18.86
C VAL A 19 30.18 22.38 17.78
N ALA A 20 29.64 23.52 18.15
CA ALA A 20 29.19 24.56 17.22
C ALA A 20 30.34 25.21 16.44
N ALA A 21 31.53 25.35 17.05
CA ALA A 21 32.72 25.87 16.38
C ALA A 21 33.35 24.88 15.39
N PHE A 22 33.07 23.57 15.55
CA PHE A 22 33.56 22.52 14.63
C PHE A 22 32.71 22.35 13.36
N THR A 23 31.44 22.81 13.39
CA THR A 23 30.53 22.75 12.25
C THR A 23 30.51 24.02 11.39
N ALA A 24 31.16 25.11 11.81
CA ALA A 24 31.21 26.38 11.08
C ALA A 24 32.40 26.51 10.11
N GLY A 25 33.14 25.46 9.84
CA GLY A 25 34.27 25.44 8.94
C GLY A 25 33.88 25.01 7.54
N GLN A 26 33.81 26.00 6.63
CA GLN A 26 33.89 25.83 5.15
C GLN A 26 32.60 25.70 4.36
N VAL A 27 31.80 26.73 4.31
CA VAL A 27 31.14 27.13 3.07
C VAL A 27 32.08 28.10 2.34
N ARG A 28 32.90 27.59 1.44
CA ARG A 28 33.57 28.42 0.43
C ARG A 28 32.68 28.49 -0.80
N ALA A 29 32.04 29.63 -0.98
CA ALA A 29 31.47 30.00 -2.26
C ALA A 29 32.62 30.14 -3.27
N HIS A 30 32.68 29.24 -4.27
CA HIS A 30 33.48 29.46 -5.48
C HIS A 30 32.63 30.26 -6.45
N ALA A 31 32.97 31.54 -6.59
CA ALA A 31 32.56 32.36 -7.73
C ALA A 31 33.36 31.90 -8.97
N GLY A 32 32.62 31.66 -10.02
CA GLY A 32 32.86 31.42 -11.41
C GLY A 32 34.27 31.38 -11.98
N HIS A 33 34.51 30.31 -12.70
CA HIS A 33 35.27 30.36 -13.99
C HIS A 33 34.92 29.12 -14.79
N GLY A 34 34.56 29.36 -16.07
CA GLY A 34 34.70 28.51 -17.24
C GLY A 34 34.26 27.07 -17.15
N ASP A 35 33.05 26.76 -17.59
CA ASP A 35 32.57 25.44 -17.91
C ASP A 35 33.40 24.81 -19.03
N GLU A 36 34.42 24.09 -18.67
CA GLU A 36 34.88 22.98 -19.48
C GLU A 36 34.27 21.73 -18.79
N PRO A 37 33.39 20.96 -19.47
CA PRO A 37 32.80 19.77 -18.88
C PRO A 37 33.93 18.80 -18.57
N GLU A 38 34.16 18.52 -17.28
CA GLU A 38 35.00 17.40 -16.88
C GLU A 38 34.48 16.14 -17.59
N PRO A 39 35.36 15.35 -18.27
CA PRO A 39 34.93 14.10 -18.86
C PRO A 39 34.39 13.22 -17.74
N VAL A 40 33.08 13.00 -17.76
CA VAL A 40 32.43 12.01 -16.92
C VAL A 40 33.00 10.66 -17.33
N VAL A 41 34.01 10.17 -16.61
CA VAL A 41 34.54 8.82 -16.77
C VAL A 41 33.43 7.88 -16.32
N THR A 42 32.57 7.51 -17.26
CA THR A 42 31.54 6.49 -17.06
C THR A 42 32.25 5.14 -17.05
N ASN A 43 32.65 4.69 -15.88
CA ASN A 43 33.20 3.35 -15.69
C ASN A 43 32.06 2.34 -15.79
N VAL A 44 31.57 2.11 -17.00
CA VAL A 44 30.58 1.08 -17.31
C VAL A 44 31.33 -0.20 -17.61
N ALA A 45 31.04 -1.28 -16.90
CA ALA A 45 31.63 -2.58 -17.17
C ALA A 45 31.38 -2.99 -18.64
N PRO A 46 32.36 -3.58 -19.34
CA PRO A 46 32.20 -4.04 -20.72
C PRO A 46 31.00 -4.97 -20.83
N ARG A 47 30.12 -4.70 -21.80
CA ARG A 47 28.87 -5.42 -21.97
C ARG A 47 28.45 -5.48 -23.41
N THR A 48 27.57 -6.41 -23.70
CA THR A 48 26.91 -6.52 -24.99
C THR A 48 25.46 -6.92 -24.82
N GLU A 49 24.60 -6.51 -25.76
CA GLU A 49 23.19 -6.90 -25.82
C GLU A 49 22.89 -7.68 -27.09
N ALA A 50 21.98 -8.63 -26.99
CA ALA A 50 21.44 -9.36 -28.11
C ALA A 50 19.94 -9.54 -27.91
N LYS A 51 19.16 -9.61 -29.00
CA LYS A 51 17.72 -9.78 -28.94
C LYS A 51 17.21 -10.58 -30.13
N SER A 52 16.10 -11.27 -29.90
CA SER A 52 15.22 -11.85 -30.89
C SER A 52 13.80 -11.33 -30.72
N ASP A 53 12.84 -11.95 -31.39
CA ASP A 53 11.42 -11.65 -31.20
C ASP A 53 10.90 -12.05 -29.80
N ASP A 54 11.50 -13.09 -29.19
CA ASP A 54 11.07 -13.65 -27.91
C ASP A 54 11.97 -13.29 -26.74
N LEU A 55 13.29 -13.13 -26.98
CA LEU A 55 14.31 -13.02 -25.96
C LEU A 55 15.13 -11.73 -26.08
N GLU A 56 15.52 -11.21 -24.94
CA GLU A 56 16.51 -10.13 -24.80
C GLU A 56 17.58 -10.58 -23.81
N LEU A 57 18.85 -10.46 -24.20
CA LEU A 57 19.98 -10.90 -23.43
C LEU A 57 21.00 -9.76 -23.26
N VAL A 58 21.52 -9.59 -22.04
CA VAL A 58 22.66 -8.71 -21.76
C VAL A 58 23.75 -9.52 -21.09
N ALA A 59 24.94 -9.48 -21.65
CA ALA A 59 26.12 -10.12 -21.07
C ALA A 59 27.09 -9.04 -20.57
N VAL A 60 27.48 -9.11 -19.30
CA VAL A 60 28.28 -8.11 -18.59
C VAL A 60 29.52 -8.77 -17.99
N VAL A 61 30.68 -8.16 -18.18
CA VAL A 61 31.94 -8.59 -17.51
C VAL A 61 31.89 -8.09 -16.07
N VAL A 62 31.70 -8.99 -15.10
CA VAL A 62 31.55 -8.60 -13.68
C VAL A 62 32.83 -8.71 -12.87
N SER A 63 33.73 -9.64 -13.24
CA SER A 63 35.01 -9.83 -12.59
C SER A 63 35.97 -10.51 -13.54
N LYS A 64 37.25 -10.62 -13.13
CA LYS A 64 38.28 -11.31 -13.95
C LYS A 64 37.84 -12.71 -14.33
N GLY A 65 37.81 -12.98 -15.63
CA GLY A 65 37.42 -14.26 -16.17
C GLY A 65 35.96 -14.64 -16.04
N THR A 66 35.06 -13.71 -15.66
CA THR A 66 33.63 -14.02 -15.43
C THR A 66 32.70 -13.10 -16.21
N LEU A 67 31.79 -13.72 -16.95
CA LEU A 67 30.70 -13.04 -17.67
C LEU A 67 29.37 -13.39 -16.99
N SER A 68 28.61 -12.39 -16.60
CA SER A 68 27.23 -12.55 -16.10
C SER A 68 26.25 -12.26 -17.23
N ILE A 69 25.27 -13.13 -17.41
CA ILE A 69 24.28 -13.07 -18.50
C ILE A 69 22.91 -12.93 -17.88
N TYR A 70 22.20 -11.87 -18.25
CA TYR A 70 20.81 -11.64 -17.92
C TYR A 70 19.95 -11.99 -19.13
N LEU A 71 18.97 -12.85 -18.93
CA LEU A 71 18.06 -13.32 -19.97
C LEU A 71 16.63 -12.96 -19.60
N ASP A 72 15.97 -12.20 -20.46
CA ASP A 72 14.61 -11.75 -20.26
C ASP A 72 13.72 -12.07 -21.48
N ARG A 73 12.42 -12.12 -21.26
CA ARG A 73 11.45 -12.13 -22.36
C ARG A 73 11.40 -10.73 -23.00
N PHE A 74 11.60 -10.64 -24.30
CA PHE A 74 11.69 -9.36 -25.02
C PHE A 74 10.46 -8.46 -24.81
N LEU A 75 9.27 -9.02 -24.95
CA LEU A 75 8.02 -8.25 -24.89
C LEU A 75 7.71 -7.72 -23.47
N THR A 76 8.04 -8.48 -22.44
CA THR A 76 7.58 -8.23 -21.06
C THR A 76 8.68 -7.80 -20.12
N ASN A 77 9.95 -7.89 -20.54
CA ASN A 77 11.12 -7.69 -19.68
C ASN A 77 11.04 -8.55 -18.39
N ALA A 78 10.47 -9.74 -18.51
CA ALA A 78 10.38 -10.69 -17.41
C ALA A 78 11.61 -11.60 -17.41
N PRO A 79 12.33 -11.73 -16.27
CA PRO A 79 13.46 -12.63 -16.17
C PRO A 79 13.07 -14.06 -16.56
N MET A 80 13.93 -14.69 -17.37
CA MET A 80 13.75 -16.08 -17.76
C MET A 80 14.71 -16.94 -16.95
N THR A 81 14.17 -17.71 -16.02
CA THR A 81 14.90 -18.65 -15.18
C THR A 81 14.76 -20.09 -15.73
N GLY A 82 15.74 -20.93 -15.47
CA GLY A 82 15.69 -22.34 -15.88
C GLY A 82 16.06 -22.58 -17.34
N ALA A 83 16.61 -21.60 -18.06
CA ALA A 83 17.17 -21.79 -19.39
C ALA A 83 18.57 -22.42 -19.32
N THR A 84 18.96 -23.14 -20.36
CA THR A 84 20.34 -23.54 -20.63
C THR A 84 20.91 -22.57 -21.64
N ILE A 85 22.02 -21.93 -21.30
CA ILE A 85 22.69 -20.96 -22.17
C ILE A 85 24.11 -21.48 -22.46
N GLU A 86 24.38 -21.72 -23.72
CA GLU A 86 25.72 -22.03 -24.22
C GLU A 86 26.31 -20.79 -24.90
N VAL A 87 27.50 -20.41 -24.52
CA VAL A 87 28.18 -19.21 -25.03
C VAL A 87 29.43 -19.65 -25.80
N SER A 88 29.52 -19.33 -27.07
CA SER A 88 30.72 -19.52 -27.87
C SER A 88 31.32 -18.16 -28.29
N ALA A 89 32.65 -18.02 -28.23
CA ALA A 89 33.36 -16.82 -28.63
C ALA A 89 34.24 -17.12 -29.82
N ASN A 90 34.17 -16.29 -30.89
CA ASN A 90 34.99 -16.42 -32.09
C ASN A 90 35.01 -17.84 -32.69
N ASN A 91 33.88 -18.52 -32.73
CA ASN A 91 33.70 -19.92 -33.17
C ASN A 91 34.49 -20.95 -32.34
N GLY A 92 34.86 -20.60 -31.10
CA GLY A 92 35.50 -21.52 -30.15
C GLY A 92 34.50 -22.53 -29.55
N LEU A 93 35.00 -23.33 -28.59
CA LEU A 93 34.15 -24.27 -27.84
C LEU A 93 33.10 -23.53 -27.04
N GLY A 94 31.87 -24.07 -27.04
CA GLY A 94 30.75 -23.56 -26.25
C GLY A 94 30.99 -23.77 -24.75
N LEU A 95 30.73 -22.72 -23.96
CA LEU A 95 30.75 -22.73 -22.51
C LEU A 95 29.35 -22.68 -21.98
N ILE A 96 28.99 -23.60 -21.08
CA ILE A 96 27.65 -23.60 -20.47
C ILE A 96 27.60 -22.64 -19.28
N ALA A 97 26.70 -21.67 -19.33
CA ALA A 97 26.43 -20.75 -18.23
C ALA A 97 25.61 -21.42 -17.13
N LYS A 98 26.00 -21.19 -15.88
CA LYS A 98 25.33 -21.74 -14.69
C LYS A 98 24.35 -20.73 -14.09
N PRO A 99 23.13 -21.13 -13.73
CA PRO A 99 22.17 -20.25 -13.07
C PRO A 99 22.71 -19.77 -11.71
N GLN A 100 22.46 -18.49 -11.38
CA GLN A 100 22.85 -17.85 -10.14
C GLN A 100 21.62 -17.49 -9.29
N SER A 101 21.84 -17.17 -8.02
CA SER A 101 20.76 -16.88 -7.06
C SER A 101 20.01 -15.58 -7.34
N ASP A 102 20.61 -14.65 -8.08
CA ASP A 102 20.03 -13.36 -8.49
C ASP A 102 19.20 -13.45 -9.79
N GLY A 103 19.06 -14.67 -10.35
CA GLY A 103 18.34 -14.92 -11.60
C GLY A 103 19.18 -14.70 -12.86
N SER A 104 20.46 -14.38 -12.74
CA SER A 104 21.43 -14.33 -13.85
C SER A 104 22.05 -15.71 -14.13
N TYR A 105 22.86 -15.79 -15.17
CA TYR A 105 23.65 -16.97 -15.53
C TYR A 105 25.11 -16.58 -15.61
N GLY A 106 25.95 -17.25 -14.81
CA GLY A 106 27.39 -17.00 -14.76
C GLY A 106 28.17 -17.97 -15.63
N VAL A 107 29.14 -17.49 -16.41
CA VAL A 107 30.06 -18.32 -17.16
C VAL A 107 31.49 -17.87 -16.90
N THR A 108 32.40 -18.85 -16.67
CA THR A 108 33.83 -18.59 -16.56
C THR A 108 34.42 -18.56 -17.97
N ALA A 109 34.89 -17.40 -18.39
CA ALA A 109 35.39 -17.12 -19.74
C ALA A 109 36.74 -16.36 -19.67
N PRO A 110 37.88 -17.05 -19.53
CA PRO A 110 39.18 -16.40 -19.31
C PRO A 110 39.60 -15.39 -20.39
N TRP A 111 39.01 -15.47 -21.57
CA TRP A 111 39.29 -14.54 -22.66
C TRP A 111 38.72 -13.13 -22.39
N VAL A 112 37.76 -12.95 -21.47
CA VAL A 112 37.26 -11.61 -21.11
C VAL A 112 38.27 -10.74 -20.36
N ASP A 113 39.40 -11.31 -19.93
CA ASP A 113 40.50 -10.56 -19.31
C ASP A 113 41.42 -9.89 -20.33
N GLN A 114 41.26 -10.21 -21.61
CA GLN A 114 42.12 -9.68 -22.68
C GLN A 114 41.35 -8.59 -23.45
N PRO A 115 41.99 -7.43 -23.68
CA PRO A 115 41.41 -6.42 -24.55
C PRO A 115 41.21 -6.96 -25.97
N GLY A 116 40.03 -6.64 -26.54
CA GLY A 116 39.72 -7.13 -27.89
C GLY A 116 38.23 -7.07 -28.20
N SER A 117 37.89 -7.48 -29.41
CA SER A 117 36.50 -7.61 -29.86
C SER A 117 36.21 -9.09 -30.08
N TYR A 118 35.17 -9.57 -29.41
CA TYR A 118 34.77 -10.97 -29.40
C TYR A 118 33.39 -11.13 -30.01
N ALA A 119 33.28 -11.86 -31.11
CA ALA A 119 32.00 -12.26 -31.66
C ALA A 119 31.44 -13.39 -30.81
N LEU A 120 30.34 -13.13 -30.10
CA LEU A 120 29.65 -14.07 -29.21
C LEU A 120 28.41 -14.63 -29.89
N LEU A 121 28.22 -15.94 -29.72
CA LEU A 121 26.97 -16.62 -30.08
C LEU A 121 26.42 -17.29 -28.84
N PHE A 122 25.20 -16.92 -28.48
CA PHE A 122 24.45 -17.49 -27.36
C PHE A 122 23.41 -18.45 -27.90
N THR A 123 23.53 -19.74 -27.59
CA THR A 123 22.48 -20.72 -27.84
C THR A 123 21.64 -20.85 -26.56
N VAL A 124 20.41 -20.40 -26.61
CA VAL A 124 19.48 -20.40 -25.48
C VAL A 124 18.44 -21.49 -25.68
N THR A 125 18.31 -22.40 -24.72
CA THR A 125 17.27 -23.42 -24.71
C THR A 125 16.44 -23.28 -23.42
N ALA A 126 15.14 -23.06 -23.55
CA ALA A 126 14.21 -22.89 -22.44
C ALA A 126 12.89 -23.60 -22.72
N GLY A 127 12.72 -24.84 -22.24
CA GLY A 127 11.61 -25.71 -22.60
C GLY A 127 11.63 -26.03 -24.09
N ASP A 128 10.55 -25.70 -24.77
CA ASP A 128 10.42 -25.92 -26.23
C ASP A 128 11.01 -24.79 -27.09
N LEU A 129 11.46 -23.70 -26.46
CA LEU A 129 12.07 -22.56 -27.14
C LEU A 129 13.58 -22.80 -27.26
N THR A 130 14.10 -22.78 -28.50
CA THR A 130 15.54 -22.71 -28.77
C THR A 130 15.80 -21.53 -29.69
N ASP A 131 16.74 -20.68 -29.27
CA ASP A 131 17.05 -19.44 -29.98
C ASP A 131 18.56 -19.21 -30.05
N LEU A 132 19.00 -18.50 -31.08
CA LEU A 132 20.39 -18.18 -31.36
C LEU A 132 20.57 -16.66 -31.38
N LEU A 133 21.28 -16.14 -30.40
CA LEU A 133 21.51 -14.71 -30.23
C LEU A 133 22.97 -14.38 -30.48
N ALA A 134 23.24 -13.51 -31.45
CA ALA A 134 24.58 -13.07 -31.79
C ALA A 134 24.85 -11.66 -31.29
N ALA A 135 26.03 -11.43 -30.73
CA ALA A 135 26.46 -10.12 -30.26
C ALA A 135 27.97 -9.96 -30.38
N THR A 136 28.46 -8.73 -30.30
CA THR A 136 29.89 -8.43 -30.25
C THR A 136 30.21 -7.75 -28.91
N LEU A 137 31.06 -8.38 -28.11
CA LEU A 137 31.58 -7.82 -26.88
C LEU A 137 32.94 -7.15 -27.15
N THR A 138 33.03 -5.85 -26.88
CA THR A 138 34.29 -5.11 -26.98
C THR A 138 34.84 -4.83 -25.59
N ILE A 139 36.04 -5.29 -25.32
CA ILE A 139 36.78 -5.06 -24.07
C ILE A 139 37.86 -4.03 -24.38
N PRO A 140 37.75 -2.80 -23.84
CA PRO A 140 38.75 -1.76 -24.07
C PRO A 140 40.09 -2.15 -23.50
N ALA A 141 41.17 -1.74 -24.19
CA ALA A 141 42.50 -1.82 -23.60
C ALA A 141 42.54 -0.93 -22.35
N PRO A 142 43.18 -1.34 -21.26
CA PRO A 142 43.39 -0.46 -20.14
C PRO A 142 44.09 0.81 -20.66
N ASP A 143 43.44 1.98 -20.47
CA ASP A 143 44.05 3.25 -20.85
C ASP A 143 45.45 3.30 -20.24
N ALA A 144 46.48 3.45 -21.06
CA ALA A 144 47.80 3.73 -20.58
C ALA A 144 47.68 4.97 -19.72
N ALA A 145 47.90 4.84 -18.41
CA ALA A 145 47.85 5.98 -17.48
C ALA A 145 48.58 7.14 -18.16
N PRO A 146 47.99 8.35 -18.19
CA PRO A 146 48.61 9.49 -18.85
C PRO A 146 50.04 9.59 -18.32
N VAL A 147 51.02 9.41 -19.21
CA VAL A 147 52.42 9.55 -18.88
C VAL A 147 52.55 10.96 -18.35
N ALA A 148 52.68 11.10 -17.02
CA ALA A 148 52.96 12.36 -16.39
C ALA A 148 54.26 12.87 -16.99
N VAL A 149 54.16 13.80 -17.93
CA VAL A 149 55.31 14.53 -18.45
C VAL A 149 55.89 15.22 -17.22
N ALA A 150 57.00 14.68 -16.72
CA ALA A 150 57.74 15.23 -15.61
C ALA A 150 58.25 16.62 -16.01
N SER A 151 57.45 17.66 -15.77
CA SER A 151 57.95 19.02 -15.76
C SER A 151 58.85 19.14 -14.53
N ALA A 152 60.17 19.14 -14.79
CA ALA A 152 61.20 19.41 -13.81
C ALA A 152 61.04 20.85 -13.28
N GLY A 153 60.20 21.02 -12.25
CA GLY A 153 59.97 22.28 -11.54
C GLY A 153 60.46 22.16 -10.11
N LYS A 154 61.50 22.94 -9.80
CA LYS A 154 62.08 23.15 -8.45
C LYS A 154 61.02 23.67 -7.44
N GLY A 155 60.31 22.79 -6.79
CA GLY A 155 59.30 23.18 -5.80
C GLY A 155 58.91 22.09 -4.79
N ARG A 156 59.39 20.86 -4.96
CA ARG A 156 58.89 19.69 -4.22
C ARG A 156 59.36 19.51 -2.78
N LEU A 157 60.28 20.37 -2.27
CA LEU A 157 60.81 20.29 -0.91
C LEU A 157 59.96 21.04 0.12
N LEU A 158 59.13 22.00 -0.32
CA LEU A 158 58.27 22.77 0.61
C LEU A 158 56.88 22.14 0.82
N GLU A 159 56.39 21.34 -0.16
CA GLU A 159 55.09 20.69 -0.09
C GLU A 159 55.04 19.45 0.79
N MET A 160 56.20 18.75 0.96
CA MET A 160 56.33 17.59 1.85
C MET A 160 56.25 17.96 3.34
N LEU A 161 56.52 19.22 3.71
CA LEU A 161 56.45 19.69 5.10
C LEU A 161 55.07 20.20 5.52
N THR A 162 54.15 20.44 4.58
CA THR A 162 52.80 20.92 4.90
C THR A 162 51.78 19.80 5.04
N ASN A 163 52.07 18.58 4.62
CA ASN A 163 51.14 17.43 4.66
C ASN A 163 51.21 16.61 5.97
N GLN A 164 51.98 17.08 6.97
CA GLN A 164 52.06 16.43 8.30
C GLN A 164 50.88 16.78 9.21
N LYS A 165 49.94 17.64 8.80
CA LYS A 165 48.78 18.00 9.63
C LYS A 165 47.72 16.90 9.77
N SER A 166 47.75 15.84 8.98
CA SER A 166 46.76 14.77 9.05
C SER A 166 47.02 13.73 10.16
N LEU A 167 48.24 13.69 10.73
CA LEU A 167 48.59 12.76 11.82
C LEU A 167 48.57 13.38 13.23
N ILE A 168 48.55 14.72 13.33
CA ILE A 168 48.58 15.43 14.62
C ILE A 168 47.19 15.45 15.27
N THR A 169 46.12 15.47 14.48
CA THR A 169 44.73 15.50 14.96
C THR A 169 44.30 14.23 15.70
N PRO A 170 44.56 13.02 15.24
CA PRO A 170 44.22 11.80 16.00
C PRO A 170 45.08 11.62 17.25
N LEU A 171 46.38 12.07 17.23
CA LEU A 171 47.27 12.01 18.38
C LEU A 171 46.86 12.98 19.50
N LEU A 172 46.37 14.18 19.14
CA LEU A 172 45.84 15.15 20.09
C LEU A 172 44.52 14.69 20.71
N GLY A 173 43.64 14.06 19.92
CA GLY A 173 42.40 13.44 20.40
C GLY A 173 42.64 12.29 21.38
N PHE A 174 43.66 11.47 21.11
CA PHE A 174 44.05 10.35 21.96
C PHE A 174 44.69 10.83 23.27
N ALA A 175 45.57 11.84 23.23
CA ALA A 175 46.19 12.44 24.40
C ALA A 175 45.13 13.12 25.30
N LEU A 176 44.16 13.82 24.72
CA LEU A 176 43.06 14.44 25.47
C LEU A 176 42.16 13.39 26.12
N GLY A 177 41.87 12.28 25.45
CA GLY A 177 41.13 11.13 25.98
C GLY A 177 41.80 10.50 27.20
N ILE A 178 43.14 10.32 27.17
CA ILE A 178 43.93 9.81 28.29
C ILE A 178 43.91 10.79 29.46
N LEU A 179 44.01 12.08 29.21
CA LEU A 179 44.00 13.13 30.22
C LEU A 179 42.66 13.24 30.94
N VAL A 180 41.55 13.11 30.23
CA VAL A 180 40.20 13.02 30.80
C VAL A 180 40.01 11.74 31.62
N MET A 181 40.53 10.59 31.15
CA MET A 181 40.48 9.32 31.87
C MET A 181 41.28 9.37 33.19
N LEU A 182 42.46 10.02 33.20
CA LEU A 182 43.28 10.23 34.40
C LEU A 182 42.63 11.21 35.38
N ALA A 183 41.96 12.25 34.90
CA ALA A 183 41.24 13.23 35.73
C ALA A 183 40.00 12.63 36.43
N VAL A 184 39.33 11.67 35.76
CA VAL A 184 38.19 10.93 36.33
C VAL A 184 38.65 9.91 37.38
N ARG A 185 39.84 9.32 37.20
CA ARG A 185 40.40 8.31 38.13
C ARG A 185 40.92 8.92 39.44
N SER A 186 41.25 10.22 39.45
CA SER A 186 41.77 10.91 40.64
C SER A 186 40.69 11.32 41.66
N ARG A 187 39.41 11.20 41.32
CA ARG A 187 38.27 11.45 42.25
C ARG A 187 37.45 10.18 42.43
N GLY A 188 37.81 9.47 43.51
CA GLY A 188 37.22 8.20 43.88
C GLY A 188 35.68 8.19 43.93
N ARG A 189 35.12 7.03 43.62
CA ARG A 189 33.73 6.61 43.68
C ARG A 189 32.86 6.89 42.43
N ILE A 190 33.01 6.08 41.39
CA ILE A 190 31.85 5.67 40.59
C ILE A 190 32.15 4.25 40.05
N ARG A 191 31.44 3.23 40.55
CA ARG A 191 31.54 1.81 40.20
C ARG A 191 30.59 1.42 39.05
N ALA A 192 30.25 2.30 38.13
CA ALA A 192 29.28 2.01 37.06
C ALA A 192 29.76 2.32 35.63
N ALA A 193 31.01 2.69 35.38
CA ALA A 193 31.47 3.10 34.05
C ALA A 193 32.46 2.13 33.37
N VAL A 194 32.70 0.94 33.93
CA VAL A 194 33.68 -0.01 33.37
C VAL A 194 33.10 -0.88 32.23
N GLY A 195 31.76 -0.98 32.12
CA GLY A 195 31.09 -1.78 31.06
C GLY A 195 31.05 -1.10 29.69
N GLY A 196 31.02 0.25 29.65
CA GLY A 196 30.86 0.98 28.38
C GLY A 196 32.14 1.20 27.56
N GLY A 197 33.29 1.31 28.26
CA GLY A 197 34.57 1.55 27.59
C GLY A 197 35.16 0.34 26.86
N ALA A 198 34.87 -0.86 27.35
CA ALA A 198 35.34 -2.11 26.73
C ALA A 198 34.59 -2.42 25.42
N ILE A 199 33.31 -2.05 25.32
CA ILE A 199 32.50 -2.26 24.11
C ILE A 199 32.93 -1.29 23.00
N LEU A 200 33.28 -0.04 23.34
CA LEU A 200 33.75 0.92 22.34
C LEU A 200 35.17 0.59 21.82
N ALA A 201 36.03 0.03 22.64
CA ALA A 201 37.36 -0.44 22.22
C ALA A 201 37.27 -1.70 21.34
N PHE A 202 36.28 -2.58 21.56
CA PHE A 202 36.05 -3.78 20.73
C PHE A 202 35.48 -3.43 19.36
N LEU A 203 34.67 -2.34 19.26
CA LEU A 203 34.14 -1.83 17.98
C LEU A 203 35.20 -1.10 17.14
N LEU A 204 36.26 -0.57 17.75
CA LEU A 204 37.35 0.11 17.04
C LEU A 204 38.48 -0.83 16.61
N LEU A 205 38.64 -2.00 17.21
CA LEU A 205 39.65 -3.00 16.85
C LEU A 205 39.10 -4.18 16.03
N GLY A 206 37.76 -4.26 15.87
CA GLY A 206 37.06 -5.31 15.12
C GLY A 206 36.92 -5.06 13.62
N GLY A 207 37.55 -4.06 13.08
CA GLY A 207 37.60 -3.78 11.64
C GLY A 207 38.55 -4.71 10.88
N VAL A 208 38.42 -6.04 11.05
CA VAL A 208 38.87 -6.99 10.03
C VAL A 208 37.88 -6.85 8.88
N ALA A 209 38.24 -6.09 7.88
CA ALA A 209 37.55 -6.07 6.61
C ALA A 209 37.55 -7.51 6.06
N PHE A 210 36.47 -8.25 6.33
CA PHE A 210 36.07 -9.29 5.41
C PHE A 210 35.80 -8.55 4.10
N GLY A 211 36.70 -8.73 3.14
CA GLY A 211 36.45 -8.36 1.76
C GLY A 211 35.22 -9.12 1.30
N GLN A 212 34.04 -8.55 1.54
CA GLN A 212 32.89 -8.84 0.71
C GLN A 212 33.32 -8.37 -0.67
N THR A 213 33.55 -9.31 -1.58
CA THR A 213 33.40 -9.06 -3.00
C THR A 213 31.96 -8.58 -3.18
N SER A 214 31.74 -7.29 -2.97
CA SER A 214 30.54 -6.62 -3.39
C SER A 214 30.55 -6.78 -4.90
N ASP A 215 29.69 -7.65 -5.42
CA ASP A 215 29.27 -7.55 -6.81
C ASP A 215 28.89 -6.10 -7.00
N VAL A 216 29.68 -5.37 -7.77
CA VAL A 216 29.45 -3.93 -7.99
C VAL A 216 28.20 -3.87 -8.85
N ILE A 217 27.04 -3.79 -8.18
CA ILE A 217 25.78 -3.48 -8.85
C ILE A 217 26.00 -2.08 -9.40
N GLU A 218 26.19 -2.03 -10.71
CA GLU A 218 26.37 -0.77 -11.40
C GLU A 218 25.15 0.13 -11.15
N ALA A 219 25.41 1.37 -10.76
CA ALA A 219 24.33 2.28 -10.36
C ALA A 219 23.51 2.73 -11.58
N SER A 220 22.21 2.70 -11.41
CA SER A 220 21.28 3.34 -12.35
C SER A 220 21.55 4.84 -12.39
N ARG A 221 21.50 5.48 -13.58
CA ARG A 221 21.80 6.90 -13.75
C ARG A 221 20.98 7.55 -14.85
N ARG A 222 20.73 8.83 -14.69
CA ARG A 222 20.11 9.65 -15.75
C ARG A 222 21.17 10.18 -16.70
N LEU A 223 20.90 10.08 -17.99
CA LEU A 223 21.78 10.55 -19.05
C LEU A 223 21.44 12.03 -19.41
N PRO A 224 22.37 12.77 -20.03
CA PRO A 224 22.17 14.17 -20.39
C PRO A 224 20.97 14.44 -21.30
N ASP A 225 20.56 13.46 -22.09
CA ASP A 225 19.36 13.52 -22.95
C ASP A 225 18.05 13.24 -22.21
N GLY A 226 18.10 13.09 -20.87
CA GLY A 226 16.96 12.79 -20.02
C GLY A 226 16.56 11.31 -19.99
N SER A 227 17.17 10.46 -20.82
CA SER A 227 16.99 9.01 -20.74
C SER A 227 17.63 8.46 -19.46
N VAL A 228 17.24 7.24 -19.08
CA VAL A 228 17.76 6.58 -17.89
C VAL A 228 18.42 5.27 -18.30
N PHE A 229 19.66 5.08 -17.86
CA PHE A 229 20.36 3.81 -17.91
C PHE A 229 20.09 3.04 -16.63
N VAL A 230 19.57 1.81 -16.77
CA VAL A 230 19.27 0.91 -15.64
C VAL A 230 19.81 -0.48 -15.96
N PRO A 231 20.86 -0.94 -15.27
CA PRO A 231 21.40 -2.28 -15.47
C PRO A 231 20.35 -3.37 -15.24
N LYS A 232 20.45 -4.49 -15.95
CA LYS A 232 19.49 -5.61 -15.85
C LYS A 232 19.30 -6.11 -14.42
N ALA A 233 20.39 -6.20 -13.62
CA ALA A 233 20.28 -6.54 -12.20
C ALA A 233 19.34 -5.60 -11.43
N ALA A 234 19.44 -4.29 -11.67
CA ALA A 234 18.56 -3.31 -11.06
C ALA A 234 17.12 -3.39 -11.60
N GLN A 235 16.94 -3.68 -12.90
CA GLN A 235 15.61 -3.89 -13.49
C GLN A 235 14.90 -5.09 -12.87
N HIS A 236 15.62 -6.19 -12.61
CA HIS A 236 15.08 -7.37 -11.94
C HIS A 236 14.65 -7.04 -10.50
N LEU A 237 15.50 -6.35 -9.75
CA LEU A 237 15.23 -5.92 -8.37
C LEU A 237 14.01 -4.97 -8.30
N LEU A 238 13.92 -4.02 -9.24
CA LEU A 238 12.83 -3.05 -9.32
C LEU A 238 11.56 -3.64 -9.97
N ALA A 239 11.59 -4.89 -10.39
CA ALA A 239 10.52 -5.57 -11.11
C ALA A 239 9.99 -4.75 -12.30
N VAL A 240 10.91 -4.17 -13.09
CA VAL A 240 10.55 -3.42 -14.29
C VAL A 240 9.94 -4.36 -15.32
N ARG A 241 8.70 -4.08 -15.74
CA ARG A 241 7.98 -4.87 -16.76
C ARG A 241 7.52 -3.94 -17.87
N THR A 242 7.46 -4.51 -19.07
CA THR A 242 7.06 -3.79 -20.27
C THR A 242 5.86 -4.44 -20.95
N ARG A 243 5.24 -3.70 -21.83
CA ARG A 243 4.21 -4.18 -22.74
C ARG A 243 4.33 -3.46 -24.06
N MET A 244 4.10 -4.18 -25.16
CA MET A 244 4.04 -3.57 -26.49
C MET A 244 2.81 -2.68 -26.60
N GLY A 245 3.00 -1.46 -27.05
CA GLY A 245 1.93 -0.53 -27.37
C GLY A 245 1.18 -0.99 -28.61
N ALA A 246 -0.09 -1.38 -28.46
CA ALA A 246 -0.97 -1.75 -29.56
C ALA A 246 -2.04 -0.69 -29.76
N GLU A 247 -2.31 -0.34 -31.02
CA GLU A 247 -3.41 0.56 -31.36
C GLU A 247 -4.74 -0.12 -31.03
N ALA A 248 -5.63 0.61 -30.43
CA ALA A 248 -6.97 0.16 -30.07
C ALA A 248 -8.00 1.25 -30.40
N THR A 249 -9.17 0.80 -30.83
CA THR A 249 -10.35 1.65 -30.91
C THR A 249 -11.16 1.44 -29.63
N ALA A 250 -11.44 2.51 -28.92
CA ALA A 250 -12.12 2.48 -27.63
C ALA A 250 -13.29 3.46 -27.61
N ALA A 251 -14.35 3.12 -26.87
CA ALA A 251 -15.47 4.00 -26.65
C ALA A 251 -15.02 5.29 -25.91
N LYS A 252 -15.68 6.39 -26.20
CA LYS A 252 -15.49 7.63 -25.45
C LYS A 252 -15.98 7.44 -24.01
N SER A 253 -15.23 7.92 -23.03
CA SER A 253 -15.63 7.87 -21.62
C SER A 253 -15.84 9.27 -21.04
N VAL A 254 -16.77 9.37 -20.09
CA VAL A 254 -17.04 10.58 -19.30
C VAL A 254 -16.80 10.28 -17.83
N GLN A 255 -16.22 11.26 -17.14
CA GLN A 255 -15.99 11.15 -15.70
C GLN A 255 -17.16 11.77 -14.93
N VAL A 256 -17.68 11.04 -13.97
CA VAL A 256 -18.64 11.53 -12.98
C VAL A 256 -18.19 11.14 -11.57
N ILE A 257 -18.49 11.99 -10.59
CA ILE A 257 -18.17 11.70 -9.20
C ILE A 257 -19.28 10.84 -8.61
N GLY A 258 -18.89 9.80 -7.90
CA GLY A 258 -19.80 8.91 -7.19
C GLY A 258 -19.36 8.67 -5.75
N LEU A 259 -20.25 8.08 -4.97
CA LEU A 259 -19.99 7.62 -3.60
C LEU A 259 -20.29 6.14 -3.50
N ILE A 260 -19.50 5.42 -2.73
CA ILE A 260 -19.79 4.03 -2.37
C ILE A 260 -20.97 4.01 -1.40
N VAL A 261 -22.00 3.27 -1.74
CA VAL A 261 -23.21 3.09 -0.92
C VAL A 261 -23.45 1.60 -0.69
N PRO A 262 -24.12 1.21 0.40
CA PRO A 262 -24.47 -0.19 0.60
C PRO A 262 -25.56 -0.63 -0.39
N ASP A 263 -25.56 -1.91 -0.76
CA ASP A 263 -26.71 -2.52 -1.44
C ASP A 263 -27.94 -2.48 -0.51
N PRO A 264 -29.05 -1.84 -0.90
CA PRO A 264 -30.26 -1.74 -0.05
C PRO A 264 -30.83 -3.09 0.40
N ASN A 265 -30.55 -4.18 -0.35
CA ASN A 265 -30.99 -5.52 -0.01
C ASN A 265 -30.00 -6.29 0.90
N ALA A 266 -28.82 -5.72 1.14
CA ALA A 266 -27.75 -6.31 1.94
C ALA A 266 -27.28 -5.37 3.07
N ALA A 267 -28.04 -4.32 3.32
CA ALA A 267 -27.83 -3.42 4.45
C ALA A 267 -29.05 -3.39 5.34
N GLY A 268 -28.85 -3.11 6.60
CA GLY A 268 -29.94 -3.06 7.56
C GLY A 268 -29.73 -1.97 8.61
N ARG A 269 -30.83 -1.29 8.94
CA ARG A 269 -30.91 -0.35 10.06
C ARG A 269 -31.64 -0.99 11.22
N VAL A 270 -31.07 -0.86 12.40
CA VAL A 270 -31.68 -1.34 13.64
C VAL A 270 -32.11 -0.13 14.43
N GLN A 271 -33.41 -0.05 14.67
CA GLN A 271 -34.09 1.06 15.37
C GLN A 271 -34.83 0.51 16.57
N ALA A 272 -34.95 1.32 17.62
CA ALA A 272 -35.84 1.03 18.72
C ALA A 272 -37.31 1.26 18.29
N SER A 273 -38.20 0.33 18.63
CA SER A 273 -39.64 0.47 18.34
C SER A 273 -40.34 1.32 19.39
N GLN A 274 -39.77 1.44 20.58
CA GLN A 274 -40.27 2.20 21.71
C GLN A 274 -39.17 2.97 22.42
N PRO A 275 -39.48 4.09 23.09
CA PRO A 275 -38.51 4.80 23.90
C PRO A 275 -38.01 3.95 25.06
N GLY A 276 -36.68 3.95 25.29
CA GLY A 276 -36.13 3.13 26.34
C GLY A 276 -34.67 3.40 26.60
N ARG A 277 -34.15 2.68 27.58
CA ARG A 277 -32.72 2.70 27.96
C ARG A 277 -31.98 1.53 27.32
N ILE A 278 -30.87 1.83 26.68
CA ILE A 278 -29.98 0.80 26.11
C ILE A 278 -29.29 0.01 27.24
N GLU A 279 -29.40 -1.29 27.16
CA GLU A 279 -28.71 -2.25 28.00
C GLU A 279 -27.87 -3.20 27.15
N PRO A 280 -26.74 -3.71 27.68
CA PRO A 280 -25.94 -4.66 26.94
C PRO A 280 -26.67 -6.01 26.82
N SER A 281 -26.49 -6.67 25.68
CA SER A 281 -26.92 -8.07 25.52
C SER A 281 -26.01 -9.00 26.34
N THR A 282 -26.30 -10.29 26.35
CA THR A 282 -25.44 -11.31 26.99
C THR A 282 -24.02 -11.35 26.44
N ARG A 283 -23.78 -10.87 25.20
CA ARG A 283 -22.47 -10.73 24.55
C ARG A 283 -21.87 -9.33 24.70
N GLY A 284 -22.51 -8.45 25.46
CA GLY A 284 -22.16 -7.04 25.54
C GLY A 284 -22.90 -6.19 24.51
N LEU A 285 -22.47 -4.95 24.35
CA LEU A 285 -23.00 -4.01 23.36
C LEU A 285 -22.24 -4.17 22.04
N ALA A 286 -22.96 -4.21 20.91
CA ALA A 286 -22.33 -4.27 19.60
C ALA A 286 -21.56 -2.96 19.31
N TYR A 287 -20.42 -3.06 18.62
CA TYR A 287 -19.53 -1.96 18.31
C TYR A 287 -19.16 -1.95 16.82
N VAL A 288 -18.69 -0.83 16.33
CA VAL A 288 -18.27 -0.64 14.92
C VAL A 288 -17.16 -1.62 14.57
N GLY A 289 -17.33 -2.32 13.44
CA GLY A 289 -16.41 -3.35 12.97
C GLY A 289 -16.76 -4.77 13.43
N LEU A 290 -17.73 -4.94 14.35
CA LEU A 290 -18.19 -6.26 14.76
C LEU A 290 -18.88 -6.98 13.61
N GLN A 291 -18.45 -8.21 13.30
CA GLN A 291 -19.11 -9.07 12.35
C GLN A 291 -20.31 -9.76 13.02
N VAL A 292 -21.48 -9.68 12.36
CA VAL A 292 -22.75 -10.17 12.90
C VAL A 292 -23.49 -11.01 11.87
N SER A 293 -24.26 -11.98 12.36
CA SER A 293 -25.18 -12.78 11.56
C SER A 293 -26.60 -12.28 11.73
N LYS A 294 -27.42 -12.48 10.70
CA LYS A 294 -28.86 -12.16 10.78
C LYS A 294 -29.50 -12.82 12.00
N GLY A 295 -30.18 -12.02 12.84
CA GLY A 295 -30.83 -12.46 14.05
C GLY A 295 -29.99 -12.28 15.33
N ASP A 296 -28.69 -11.99 15.24
CA ASP A 296 -27.85 -11.71 16.42
C ASP A 296 -28.41 -10.53 17.22
N VAL A 297 -28.36 -10.64 18.55
CA VAL A 297 -28.80 -9.57 19.46
C VAL A 297 -27.64 -8.60 19.65
N LEU A 298 -27.86 -7.34 19.27
CA LEU A 298 -26.87 -6.28 19.31
C LEU A 298 -26.91 -5.47 20.60
N ALA A 299 -28.11 -5.27 21.13
CA ALA A 299 -28.43 -4.59 22.38
C ALA A 299 -29.83 -4.97 22.85
N GLU A 300 -30.13 -4.62 24.09
CA GLU A 300 -31.50 -4.66 24.66
C GLU A 300 -31.97 -3.24 24.95
N VAL A 301 -33.27 -2.99 24.79
CA VAL A 301 -33.90 -1.71 25.16
C VAL A 301 -34.90 -1.97 26.27
N ALA A 302 -34.61 -1.45 27.46
CA ALA A 302 -35.51 -1.48 28.58
C ALA A 302 -36.50 -0.27 28.47
N PRO A 303 -37.83 -0.49 28.44
CA PRO A 303 -38.79 0.57 28.27
C PRO A 303 -38.64 1.68 29.32
N ALA A 304 -38.62 2.93 28.87
CA ALA A 304 -38.63 4.11 29.74
C ALA A 304 -40.09 4.51 30.07
N ILE A 305 -40.77 3.63 30.85
CA ILE A 305 -42.16 3.89 31.26
C ILE A 305 -42.18 4.99 32.32
N GLY A 306 -42.95 6.04 32.09
CA GLY A 306 -43.16 7.14 33.04
C GLY A 306 -43.69 6.67 34.40
N SER A 307 -43.39 7.38 35.47
CA SER A 307 -43.85 7.04 36.81
C SER A 307 -45.37 6.91 36.92
N VAL A 308 -46.12 7.78 36.24
CA VAL A 308 -47.60 7.77 36.22
C VAL A 308 -48.11 6.53 35.45
N GLU A 309 -47.58 6.27 34.29
CA GLU A 309 -47.96 5.12 33.47
C GLU A 309 -47.61 3.78 34.17
N ARG A 310 -46.42 3.71 34.80
CA ARG A 310 -46.03 2.55 35.63
C ARG A 310 -47.00 2.34 36.79
N ALA A 311 -47.43 3.40 37.48
CA ALA A 311 -48.42 3.33 38.55
C ALA A 311 -49.78 2.84 38.02
N THR A 312 -50.23 3.32 36.86
CA THR A 312 -51.49 2.93 36.23
C THR A 312 -51.49 1.45 35.83
N VAL A 313 -50.44 0.99 35.14
CA VAL A 313 -50.33 -0.42 34.75
C VAL A 313 -50.13 -1.32 35.98
N GLY A 314 -49.39 -0.83 36.97
CA GLY A 314 -49.25 -1.53 38.25
C GLY A 314 -50.60 -1.72 38.97
N ALA A 315 -51.45 -0.69 38.98
CA ALA A 315 -52.80 -0.76 39.54
C ALA A 315 -53.69 -1.73 38.76
N GLN A 316 -53.62 -1.74 37.43
CA GLN A 316 -54.34 -2.71 36.59
C GLN A 316 -53.94 -4.15 36.85
N ILE A 317 -52.61 -4.40 36.99
CA ILE A 317 -52.11 -5.73 37.32
C ILE A 317 -52.62 -6.15 38.69
N ALA A 318 -52.58 -5.28 39.70
CA ALA A 318 -53.08 -5.55 41.04
C ALA A 318 -54.58 -5.90 41.07
N ASP A 319 -55.37 -5.22 40.27
CA ASP A 319 -56.81 -5.50 40.11
C ASP A 319 -57.05 -6.88 39.47
N VAL A 320 -56.34 -7.17 38.36
CA VAL A 320 -56.46 -8.49 37.70
C VAL A 320 -55.94 -9.61 38.60
N ASP A 321 -54.87 -9.37 39.36
CA ASP A 321 -54.36 -10.36 40.37
C ASP A 321 -55.39 -10.61 41.46
N GLN A 322 -56.15 -9.59 41.87
CA GLN A 322 -57.24 -9.79 42.79
C GLN A 322 -58.36 -10.65 42.17
N GLN A 323 -58.72 -10.39 40.91
CA GLN A 323 -59.73 -11.19 40.19
C GLN A 323 -59.27 -12.66 40.03
N VAL A 324 -57.99 -12.91 39.72
CA VAL A 324 -57.43 -14.29 39.67
C VAL A 324 -57.57 -14.96 41.02
N ARG A 325 -57.17 -14.30 42.14
CA ARG A 325 -57.30 -14.87 43.49
C ARG A 325 -58.73 -15.19 43.85
N LEU A 326 -59.69 -14.30 43.56
CA LEU A 326 -61.12 -14.54 43.82
C LEU A 326 -61.65 -15.70 42.98
N ALA A 327 -61.30 -15.80 41.71
CA ALA A 327 -61.70 -16.91 40.85
C ALA A 327 -61.06 -18.24 41.31
N GLU A 328 -59.79 -18.24 41.77
CA GLU A 328 -59.14 -19.41 42.35
C GLU A 328 -59.85 -19.90 43.61
N GLN A 329 -60.22 -18.98 44.51
CA GLN A 329 -60.98 -19.34 45.73
C GLN A 329 -62.36 -19.89 45.36
N LYS A 330 -63.04 -19.33 44.36
CA LYS A 330 -64.35 -19.79 43.87
C LYS A 330 -64.25 -21.22 43.31
N VAL A 331 -63.26 -21.49 42.45
CA VAL A 331 -62.99 -22.84 41.91
C VAL A 331 -62.67 -23.85 43.04
N SER A 332 -61.78 -23.48 43.97
CA SER A 332 -61.42 -24.31 45.10
C SER A 332 -62.63 -24.69 45.96
N ARG A 333 -63.45 -23.68 46.31
CA ARG A 333 -64.69 -23.90 47.10
C ARG A 333 -65.67 -24.80 46.37
N LEU A 334 -65.97 -24.53 45.08
CA LEU A 334 -66.92 -25.34 44.31
C LEU A 334 -66.43 -26.75 44.05
N SER A 335 -65.13 -26.90 43.82
CA SER A 335 -64.50 -28.24 43.67
C SER A 335 -64.55 -29.07 44.96
N GLY A 336 -64.42 -28.42 46.15
CA GLY A 336 -64.56 -29.07 47.43
C GLY A 336 -66.01 -29.53 47.73
N LEU A 337 -66.96 -28.98 47.02
CA LEU A 337 -68.41 -29.33 47.12
C LEU A 337 -68.83 -30.27 45.96
N ALA A 338 -67.88 -30.88 45.22
CA ALA A 338 -68.16 -31.75 44.10
C ALA A 338 -69.09 -32.91 44.53
N GLY A 339 -70.25 -33.04 43.87
CA GLY A 339 -71.31 -33.95 44.22
C GLY A 339 -72.55 -33.30 44.85
N SER A 340 -72.43 -32.02 45.38
CA SER A 340 -73.50 -31.24 45.91
C SER A 340 -73.84 -30.01 45.04
N VAL A 341 -72.99 -29.70 44.06
CA VAL A 341 -73.11 -28.57 43.14
C VAL A 341 -73.14 -29.07 41.70
N ALA A 342 -73.87 -28.45 40.83
CA ALA A 342 -73.97 -28.82 39.43
C ALA A 342 -72.57 -28.69 38.75
N GLY A 343 -72.14 -29.71 37.99
CA GLY A 343 -70.83 -29.69 37.27
C GLY A 343 -70.65 -28.46 36.39
N LYS A 344 -71.70 -27.96 35.81
CA LYS A 344 -71.75 -26.71 35.01
C LYS A 344 -71.18 -25.51 35.79
N GLU A 345 -71.54 -25.35 37.09
CA GLU A 345 -71.06 -24.21 37.90
C GLU A 345 -69.55 -24.29 38.18
N ILE A 346 -68.99 -25.53 38.28
CA ILE A 346 -67.55 -25.74 38.42
C ILE A 346 -66.84 -25.37 37.12
N ASP A 347 -67.44 -25.77 35.97
CA ASP A 347 -66.82 -25.48 34.66
C ASP A 347 -66.92 -23.98 34.32
N GLU A 348 -68.00 -23.31 34.70
CA GLU A 348 -68.11 -21.84 34.60
C GLU A 348 -67.07 -21.13 35.46
N ALA A 349 -66.85 -21.56 36.69
CA ALA A 349 -65.82 -20.97 37.56
C ALA A 349 -64.39 -21.23 37.04
N ARG A 350 -64.14 -22.39 36.41
CA ARG A 350 -62.86 -22.67 35.76
C ARG A 350 -62.64 -21.79 34.54
N ALA A 351 -63.67 -21.57 33.71
CA ALA A 351 -63.61 -20.70 32.55
C ALA A 351 -63.38 -19.23 32.98
N GLU A 352 -63.98 -18.79 34.08
CA GLU A 352 -63.73 -17.46 34.65
C GLU A 352 -62.29 -17.30 35.11
N LEU A 353 -61.72 -18.29 35.80
CA LEU A 353 -60.33 -18.33 36.24
C LEU A 353 -59.38 -18.30 35.04
N ASP A 354 -59.61 -19.13 34.01
CA ASP A 354 -58.82 -19.16 32.81
C ASP A 354 -58.84 -17.80 32.07
N GLY A 355 -60.02 -17.17 31.99
CA GLY A 355 -60.19 -15.82 31.44
C GLY A 355 -59.40 -14.76 32.22
N ALA A 356 -59.43 -14.82 33.57
CA ALA A 356 -58.68 -13.90 34.42
C ALA A 356 -57.16 -14.09 34.28
N ARG A 357 -56.69 -15.34 34.22
CA ARG A 357 -55.28 -15.66 33.99
C ARG A 357 -54.79 -15.20 32.62
N LYS A 358 -55.58 -15.38 31.57
CA LYS A 358 -55.28 -14.89 30.24
C LYS A 358 -55.17 -13.34 30.20
N ARG A 359 -56.05 -12.63 30.86
CA ARG A 359 -55.95 -11.16 31.00
C ARG A 359 -54.69 -10.75 31.74
N ARG A 360 -54.33 -11.43 32.85
CA ARG A 360 -53.09 -11.16 33.56
C ARG A 360 -51.88 -11.36 32.67
N ALA A 361 -51.81 -12.50 31.94
CA ALA A 361 -50.72 -12.82 31.04
C ALA A 361 -50.57 -11.83 29.88
N ALA A 362 -51.67 -11.17 29.43
CA ALA A 362 -51.63 -10.16 28.40
C ALA A 362 -51.07 -8.82 28.90
N ILE A 363 -51.31 -8.45 30.19
CA ILE A 363 -50.90 -7.15 30.75
C ILE A 363 -49.48 -7.19 31.31
N ALA A 364 -49.07 -8.33 31.93
CA ALA A 364 -47.79 -8.46 32.62
C ALA A 364 -46.54 -8.10 31.76
N PRO A 365 -46.46 -8.43 30.46
CA PRO A 365 -45.32 -8.08 29.63
C PRO A 365 -45.13 -6.59 29.42
N THR A 366 -46.17 -5.76 29.57
CA THR A 366 -46.16 -4.32 29.32
C THR A 366 -45.18 -3.57 30.25
N LEU A 367 -44.94 -4.07 31.45
CA LEU A 367 -44.01 -3.46 32.42
C LEU A 367 -42.57 -3.97 32.32
N ALA A 368 -42.34 -5.15 31.78
CA ALA A 368 -41.08 -5.84 31.85
C ALA A 368 -40.50 -6.25 30.47
N GLY A 369 -41.25 -5.97 29.41
CA GLY A 369 -40.88 -6.39 28.07
C GLY A 369 -39.64 -5.64 27.58
N ARG A 370 -38.47 -6.27 27.60
CA ARG A 370 -37.28 -5.75 26.95
C ARG A 370 -37.36 -6.01 25.44
N GLU A 371 -37.07 -4.99 24.65
CA GLU A 371 -36.95 -5.12 23.22
C GLU A 371 -35.52 -5.58 22.87
N LEU A 372 -35.40 -6.65 22.09
CA LEU A 372 -34.13 -7.15 21.61
C LEU A 372 -33.85 -6.52 20.24
N LEU A 373 -32.85 -5.65 20.17
CA LEU A 373 -32.38 -5.08 18.92
C LEU A 373 -31.55 -6.15 18.19
N ARG A 374 -32.12 -6.69 17.10
CA ARG A 374 -31.51 -7.79 16.33
C ARG A 374 -31.03 -7.30 14.98
N ALA A 375 -29.94 -7.92 14.51
CA ALA A 375 -29.41 -7.72 13.17
C ALA A 375 -30.41 -8.21 12.10
N PRO A 376 -30.91 -7.33 11.21
CA PRO A 376 -31.84 -7.74 10.14
C PRO A 376 -31.14 -8.48 9.01
N VAL A 377 -29.85 -8.25 8.84
CA VAL A 377 -28.98 -8.87 7.82
C VAL A 377 -27.67 -9.31 8.44
N SER A 378 -26.96 -10.23 7.78
CA SER A 378 -25.58 -10.57 8.14
C SER A 378 -24.63 -9.54 7.51
N GLY A 379 -23.53 -9.21 8.20
CA GLY A 379 -22.55 -8.23 7.71
C GLY A 379 -21.69 -7.68 8.84
N VAL A 380 -21.22 -6.47 8.67
CA VAL A 380 -20.38 -5.75 9.64
C VAL A 380 -21.15 -4.53 10.15
N VAL A 381 -21.10 -4.28 11.44
CA VAL A 381 -21.67 -3.08 12.05
C VAL A 381 -20.87 -1.87 11.58
N SER A 382 -21.47 -1.04 10.74
CA SER A 382 -20.85 0.17 10.17
C SER A 382 -21.09 1.42 11.04
N VAL A 383 -22.22 1.47 11.75
CA VAL A 383 -22.57 2.54 12.70
C VAL A 383 -23.09 1.90 13.99
N ALA A 384 -22.62 2.40 15.12
CA ALA A 384 -23.09 2.02 16.45
C ALA A 384 -23.28 3.29 17.28
N ASN A 385 -24.52 3.79 17.36
CA ASN A 385 -24.93 4.96 18.14
C ASN A 385 -25.56 4.49 19.45
N ALA A 386 -24.79 3.71 20.23
CA ALA A 386 -25.31 3.08 21.44
C ALA A 386 -24.27 3.12 22.55
N LEU A 387 -24.67 3.67 23.69
CA LEU A 387 -23.92 3.62 24.95
C LEU A 387 -24.79 2.96 26.02
N VAL A 388 -24.13 2.22 26.91
CA VAL A 388 -24.84 1.57 28.05
C VAL A 388 -25.53 2.65 28.90
N GLY A 389 -26.82 2.49 29.10
CA GLY A 389 -27.63 3.44 29.87
C GLY A 389 -28.15 4.65 29.11
N GLN A 390 -27.79 4.81 27.82
CA GLN A 390 -28.35 5.86 26.97
C GLN A 390 -29.88 5.71 26.80
N LEU A 391 -30.59 6.82 26.83
CA LEU A 391 -32.01 6.84 26.43
C LEU A 391 -32.05 6.98 24.89
N VAL A 392 -32.89 6.18 24.26
CA VAL A 392 -33.20 6.25 22.84
C VAL A 392 -34.68 6.43 22.62
N ASP A 393 -35.01 7.21 21.59
CA ASP A 393 -36.40 7.42 21.17
C ASP A 393 -36.83 6.37 20.13
N SER A 394 -38.14 6.26 19.93
CA SER A 394 -38.68 5.41 18.86
C SER A 394 -38.16 5.90 17.49
N LYS A 395 -37.78 4.96 16.60
CA LYS A 395 -37.26 5.21 15.26
C LYS A 395 -35.82 5.77 15.22
N GLU A 396 -35.19 5.99 16.36
CA GLU A 396 -33.75 6.32 16.38
C GLU A 396 -32.91 5.17 15.83
N ILE A 397 -31.99 5.46 14.89
CA ILE A 397 -31.10 4.47 14.31
C ILE A 397 -29.97 4.20 15.30
N VAL A 398 -30.02 3.03 15.92
CA VAL A 398 -29.04 2.59 16.91
C VAL A 398 -27.85 1.92 16.26
N PHE A 399 -28.10 1.04 15.27
CA PHE A 399 -27.04 0.37 14.51
C PHE A 399 -27.34 0.40 13.01
N GLU A 400 -26.27 0.44 12.21
CA GLU A 400 -26.31 0.14 10.79
C GLU A 400 -25.39 -1.04 10.50
N ILE A 401 -25.87 -1.99 9.70
CA ILE A 401 -25.13 -3.19 9.32
C ILE A 401 -25.03 -3.20 7.82
N VAL A 402 -23.82 -3.47 7.30
CA VAL A 402 -23.53 -3.50 5.87
C VAL A 402 -22.80 -4.79 5.54
N ASP A 403 -23.19 -5.43 4.46
CA ASP A 403 -22.43 -6.52 3.85
C ASP A 403 -21.34 -5.93 2.96
N PRO A 404 -20.04 -6.05 3.32
CA PRO A 404 -18.94 -5.48 2.55
C PRO A 404 -18.71 -6.17 1.21
N SER A 405 -19.30 -7.34 0.99
CA SER A 405 -19.24 -8.05 -0.30
C SER A 405 -20.27 -7.53 -1.32
N ARG A 406 -21.20 -6.70 -0.90
CA ARG A 406 -22.31 -6.19 -1.70
C ARG A 406 -22.45 -4.68 -1.58
N LEU A 407 -21.59 -4.00 -2.35
CA LEU A 407 -21.55 -2.54 -2.37
C LEU A 407 -21.93 -2.01 -3.75
N TRP A 408 -22.53 -0.86 -3.75
CA TRP A 408 -22.93 -0.11 -4.93
C TRP A 408 -22.17 1.21 -5.02
N VAL A 409 -22.28 1.88 -6.17
CA VAL A 409 -21.83 3.25 -6.38
C VAL A 409 -23.04 4.08 -6.82
N GLU A 410 -23.31 5.16 -6.12
CA GLU A 410 -24.26 6.19 -6.56
C GLU A 410 -23.46 7.35 -7.14
N ALA A 411 -23.67 7.67 -8.41
CA ALA A 411 -23.04 8.78 -9.10
C ALA A 411 -24.09 9.79 -9.58
N LEU A 412 -23.70 11.06 -9.66
CA LEU A 412 -24.59 12.15 -10.08
C LEU A 412 -24.19 12.64 -11.48
N ALA A 413 -25.08 12.48 -12.46
CA ALA A 413 -24.90 13.00 -13.82
C ALA A 413 -25.68 14.30 -14.00
N PHE A 414 -24.98 15.39 -14.27
CA PHE A 414 -25.60 16.72 -14.47
C PHE A 414 -26.14 16.92 -15.88
N ASP A 415 -25.64 16.16 -16.87
CA ASP A 415 -26.10 16.20 -18.25
C ASP A 415 -27.03 15.02 -18.52
N PRO A 416 -28.32 15.27 -18.79
CA PRO A 416 -29.30 14.21 -19.08
C PRO A 416 -28.95 13.38 -20.30
N LEU A 417 -28.41 14.01 -21.36
CA LEU A 417 -28.04 13.31 -22.61
C LEU A 417 -26.90 12.34 -22.38
N LEU A 418 -25.91 12.72 -21.56
CA LEU A 418 -24.83 11.83 -21.17
C LEU A 418 -25.35 10.67 -20.32
N ALA A 419 -26.26 10.95 -19.37
CA ALA A 419 -26.85 9.91 -18.53
C ALA A 419 -27.59 8.84 -19.34
N GLU A 420 -28.20 9.20 -20.47
CA GLU A 420 -28.89 8.25 -21.36
C GLU A 420 -27.92 7.35 -22.14
N GLN A 421 -26.75 7.87 -22.48
CA GLN A 421 -25.75 7.14 -23.28
C GLN A 421 -24.89 6.19 -22.47
N MET A 422 -24.85 6.31 -21.13
CA MET A 422 -24.02 5.50 -20.25
C MET A 422 -24.53 4.05 -20.22
N LYS A 423 -23.70 3.13 -20.69
CA LYS A 423 -24.02 1.68 -20.76
C LYS A 423 -23.16 0.85 -19.85
N ARG A 424 -21.85 1.06 -19.92
CA ARG A 424 -20.83 0.39 -19.10
C ARG A 424 -20.09 1.44 -18.30
N ALA A 425 -19.65 1.08 -17.13
CA ALA A 425 -18.86 1.95 -16.31
C ALA A 425 -17.79 1.16 -15.55
N SER A 426 -16.75 1.87 -15.23
CA SER A 426 -15.77 1.45 -14.25
C SER A 426 -15.58 2.59 -13.26
N ALA A 427 -14.95 2.36 -12.12
CA ALA A 427 -14.59 3.44 -11.23
C ALA A 427 -13.15 3.30 -10.75
N VAL A 428 -12.64 4.39 -10.22
CA VAL A 428 -11.34 4.44 -9.54
C VAL A 428 -11.56 5.00 -8.16
N THR A 429 -11.12 4.30 -7.14
CA THR A 429 -11.12 4.78 -5.76
C THR A 429 -10.05 5.87 -5.58
N ALA A 430 -10.09 6.61 -4.47
CA ALA A 430 -9.10 7.65 -4.18
C ALA A 430 -7.65 7.10 -4.06
N ASP A 431 -7.49 5.84 -3.65
CA ASP A 431 -6.22 5.12 -3.58
C ASP A 431 -5.82 4.45 -4.90
N GLY A 432 -6.56 4.72 -5.99
CA GLY A 432 -6.22 4.27 -7.35
C GLY A 432 -6.66 2.85 -7.72
N LYS A 433 -7.41 2.16 -6.86
CA LYS A 433 -7.92 0.81 -7.16
C LYS A 433 -9.04 0.87 -8.20
N PRO A 434 -8.97 0.07 -9.26
CA PRO A 434 -10.04 -0.02 -10.26
C PRO A 434 -11.20 -0.86 -9.74
N LEU A 435 -12.42 -0.42 -10.05
CA LEU A 435 -13.67 -1.11 -9.79
C LEU A 435 -14.42 -1.35 -11.10
N VAL A 436 -14.89 -2.56 -11.32
CA VAL A 436 -15.78 -2.88 -12.43
C VAL A 436 -17.22 -2.65 -11.99
N LEU A 437 -17.96 -1.86 -12.78
CA LEU A 437 -19.29 -1.43 -12.44
C LEU A 437 -20.30 -1.92 -13.48
N SER A 438 -21.48 -2.35 -13.03
CA SER A 438 -22.66 -2.61 -13.87
C SER A 438 -23.79 -1.65 -13.50
N LEU A 439 -24.39 -1.01 -14.50
CA LEU A 439 -25.51 -0.10 -14.28
C LEU A 439 -26.75 -0.88 -13.78
N VAL A 440 -27.24 -0.51 -12.60
CA VAL A 440 -28.47 -1.05 -12.02
C VAL A 440 -29.68 -0.24 -12.48
N GLY A 441 -29.55 1.08 -12.50
CA GLY A 441 -30.63 1.95 -12.90
C GLY A 441 -30.30 3.44 -12.82
N ARG A 442 -31.25 4.23 -13.34
CA ARG A 442 -31.23 5.69 -13.31
C ARG A 442 -32.41 6.20 -12.51
N GLY A 443 -32.19 7.15 -11.63
CA GLY A 443 -33.27 7.83 -10.91
C GLY A 443 -34.07 8.74 -11.85
N LEU A 444 -35.38 8.76 -11.68
CA LEU A 444 -36.26 9.69 -12.39
C LEU A 444 -36.37 11.03 -11.66
N SER A 445 -36.03 11.04 -10.37
CA SER A 445 -36.05 12.25 -9.55
C SER A 445 -34.66 12.85 -9.47
N LEU A 446 -34.55 14.14 -9.77
CA LEU A 446 -33.28 14.86 -9.66
C LEU A 446 -32.87 15.02 -8.19
N ARG A 447 -31.60 14.77 -7.91
CA ARG A 447 -30.96 15.12 -6.64
C ARG A 447 -29.93 16.21 -6.90
N GLN A 448 -30.09 17.35 -6.23
CA GLN A 448 -29.23 18.53 -6.41
C GLN A 448 -29.08 18.95 -7.89
N GLY A 449 -30.15 18.81 -8.68
CA GLY A 449 -30.14 19.14 -10.10
C GLY A 449 -29.47 18.10 -11.04
N ALA A 450 -29.07 16.96 -10.49
CA ALA A 450 -28.43 15.87 -11.25
C ALA A 450 -29.28 14.60 -11.24
N ILE A 451 -29.09 13.76 -12.25
CA ILE A 451 -29.71 12.44 -12.37
C ILE A 451 -28.84 11.45 -11.57
N PRO A 452 -29.39 10.79 -10.53
CA PRO A 452 -28.68 9.74 -9.81
C PRO A 452 -28.57 8.49 -10.67
N LEU A 453 -27.38 8.00 -10.83
CA LEU A 453 -27.02 6.76 -11.49
C LEU A 453 -26.54 5.77 -10.44
N VAL A 454 -27.10 4.58 -10.44
CA VAL A 454 -26.76 3.54 -9.48
C VAL A 454 -26.06 2.39 -10.20
N PHE A 455 -24.88 2.06 -9.73
CA PHE A 455 -24.06 0.98 -10.26
C PHE A 455 -23.81 -0.05 -9.17
N ARG A 456 -23.79 -1.33 -9.53
CA ARG A 456 -23.30 -2.42 -8.69
C ARG A 456 -21.81 -2.58 -8.90
N ILE A 457 -21.05 -2.77 -7.83
CA ILE A 457 -19.65 -3.20 -7.91
C ILE A 457 -19.65 -4.72 -8.10
N GLU A 458 -19.11 -5.21 -9.22
CA GLU A 458 -19.11 -6.64 -9.57
C GLU A 458 -18.39 -7.49 -8.52
N THR A 459 -17.20 -7.07 -8.14
CA THR A 459 -16.37 -7.75 -7.16
C THR A 459 -15.73 -6.68 -6.25
N PRO A 460 -16.37 -6.33 -5.12
CA PRO A 460 -15.81 -5.35 -4.21
C PRO A 460 -14.50 -5.84 -3.61
N PRO A 461 -13.37 -5.13 -3.80
CA PRO A 461 -12.13 -5.48 -3.11
C PRO A 461 -12.27 -5.22 -1.61
N ALA A 462 -11.51 -5.98 -0.81
CA ALA A 462 -11.49 -5.77 0.64
C ALA A 462 -11.02 -4.35 1.00
N GLY A 463 -11.62 -3.80 2.06
CA GLY A 463 -11.26 -2.47 2.59
C GLY A 463 -11.95 -1.29 1.92
N LEU A 464 -13.02 -1.51 1.14
CA LEU A 464 -13.86 -0.41 0.68
C LEU A 464 -14.74 0.09 1.83
N ASN A 465 -14.78 1.42 1.99
CA ASN A 465 -15.62 2.08 2.99
C ASN A 465 -16.86 2.68 2.34
N VAL A 466 -18.01 2.49 2.98
CA VAL A 466 -19.26 3.21 2.62
C VAL A 466 -19.05 4.70 2.80
N GLY A 467 -19.55 5.51 1.87
CA GLY A 467 -19.36 6.95 1.84
C GLY A 467 -18.05 7.41 1.19
N ALA A 468 -17.14 6.47 0.83
CA ALA A 468 -15.91 6.85 0.15
C ALA A 468 -16.19 7.39 -1.27
N PRO A 469 -15.51 8.48 -1.68
CA PRO A 469 -15.65 9.02 -3.02
C PRO A 469 -14.93 8.15 -4.05
N VAL A 470 -15.54 8.01 -5.22
CA VAL A 470 -14.96 7.32 -6.38
C VAL A 470 -15.15 8.16 -7.64
N THR A 471 -14.23 8.04 -8.58
CA THR A 471 -14.38 8.61 -9.91
C THR A 471 -14.94 7.53 -10.83
N VAL A 472 -16.17 7.69 -11.27
CA VAL A 472 -16.83 6.79 -12.23
C VAL A 472 -16.49 7.22 -13.63
N LEU A 473 -16.05 6.26 -14.45
CA LEU A 473 -15.73 6.38 -15.87
C LEU A 473 -16.81 5.62 -16.64
N ALA A 474 -17.74 6.33 -17.21
CA ALA A 474 -18.83 5.75 -17.95
C ALA A 474 -18.60 5.84 -19.46
N GLU A 475 -18.77 4.73 -20.17
CA GLU A 475 -18.68 4.68 -21.62
C GLU A 475 -19.91 5.34 -22.25
N ILE A 476 -19.66 6.22 -23.21
CA ILE A 476 -20.68 6.88 -24.02
C ILE A 476 -20.46 6.58 -25.50
N ASN A 477 -21.41 6.94 -26.35
CA ASN A 477 -21.31 6.76 -27.79
C ASN A 477 -20.16 7.60 -28.38
N GLY A 478 -19.48 7.02 -29.36
CA GLY A 478 -18.34 7.62 -30.06
C GLY A 478 -17.04 6.84 -29.81
N ASP A 479 -16.28 6.65 -30.87
CA ASP A 479 -15.02 5.91 -30.85
C ASP A 479 -13.82 6.87 -30.86
N ARG A 480 -12.76 6.45 -30.21
CA ARG A 480 -11.44 7.08 -30.22
C ARG A 480 -10.37 6.06 -30.55
N ARG A 481 -9.36 6.46 -31.27
CA ARG A 481 -8.20 5.63 -31.56
C ARG A 481 -7.02 6.10 -30.75
N GLY A 482 -6.25 5.18 -30.24
CA GLY A 482 -5.05 5.46 -29.47
C GLY A 482 -4.39 4.16 -29.01
N ILE A 483 -3.37 4.28 -28.18
CA ILE A 483 -2.66 3.15 -27.62
C ILE A 483 -3.12 2.94 -26.17
N THR A 484 -3.62 1.77 -25.87
CA THR A 484 -4.05 1.45 -24.51
C THR A 484 -2.85 1.10 -23.63
N VAL A 485 -2.70 1.82 -22.52
CA VAL A 485 -1.67 1.55 -21.50
C VAL A 485 -2.32 1.42 -20.12
N PRO A 486 -1.82 0.58 -19.24
CA PRO A 486 -2.30 0.55 -17.86
C PRO A 486 -1.96 1.87 -17.16
N ARG A 487 -2.79 2.28 -16.21
CA ARG A 487 -2.60 3.51 -15.43
C ARG A 487 -1.25 3.55 -14.71
N SER A 488 -0.73 2.38 -14.30
CA SER A 488 0.58 2.23 -13.67
C SER A 488 1.78 2.55 -14.59
N ALA A 489 1.56 2.64 -15.91
CA ALA A 489 2.59 3.06 -16.85
C ALA A 489 2.80 4.57 -16.89
N LEU A 490 1.85 5.35 -16.37
CA LEU A 490 1.86 6.79 -16.44
C LEU A 490 2.59 7.41 -15.25
N VAL A 491 3.58 8.23 -15.54
CA VAL A 491 4.26 9.07 -14.55
C VAL A 491 3.76 10.50 -14.70
N ARG A 492 3.32 11.09 -13.59
CA ARG A 492 2.89 12.50 -13.57
C ARG A 492 4.09 13.42 -13.45
N LEU A 493 4.14 14.41 -14.31
CA LEU A 493 5.16 15.44 -14.27
C LEU A 493 4.74 16.60 -13.32
N PRO A 494 5.70 17.32 -12.72
CA PRO A 494 5.40 18.46 -11.84
C PRO A 494 4.59 19.57 -12.51
N ASN A 495 4.67 19.70 -13.83
CA ASN A 495 3.91 20.66 -14.64
C ASN A 495 2.47 20.21 -14.95
N GLY A 496 2.01 19.10 -14.35
CA GLY A 496 0.68 18.52 -14.57
C GLY A 496 0.55 17.63 -15.80
N GLY A 497 1.59 17.54 -16.64
CA GLY A 497 1.64 16.63 -17.79
C GLY A 497 1.82 15.17 -17.37
N ALA A 498 1.69 14.28 -18.35
CA ALA A 498 1.95 12.85 -18.17
C ALA A 498 3.05 12.41 -19.13
N MET A 499 3.83 11.40 -18.70
CA MET A 499 4.80 10.73 -19.55
C MET A 499 4.74 9.21 -19.31
N VAL A 500 5.30 8.47 -20.27
CA VAL A 500 5.58 7.04 -20.15
C VAL A 500 7.05 6.79 -20.42
N TRP A 501 7.56 5.68 -19.93
CA TRP A 501 8.92 5.22 -20.25
C TRP A 501 8.87 4.24 -21.41
N ASP A 502 9.63 4.56 -22.47
CA ASP A 502 9.84 3.74 -23.67
C ASP A 502 11.15 2.96 -23.48
N HIS A 503 11.09 1.64 -23.48
CA HIS A 503 12.25 0.74 -23.33
C HIS A 503 12.89 0.51 -24.69
N VAL A 504 13.83 1.37 -25.06
CA VAL A 504 14.41 1.44 -26.42
C VAL A 504 15.54 0.43 -26.65
N SER A 505 16.32 0.11 -25.62
CA SER A 505 17.31 -0.96 -25.64
C SER A 505 17.34 -1.67 -24.28
N ALA A 506 18.04 -2.77 -24.16
CA ALA A 506 17.99 -3.66 -23.01
C ALA A 506 18.17 -2.95 -21.64
N GLU A 507 18.94 -1.86 -21.59
CA GLU A 507 19.22 -1.14 -20.35
C GLU A 507 18.91 0.38 -20.44
N ARG A 508 18.24 0.84 -21.53
CA ARG A 508 17.94 2.26 -21.73
C ARG A 508 16.46 2.52 -21.84
N PHE A 509 15.99 3.48 -21.06
CA PHE A 509 14.61 3.93 -20.99
C PHE A 509 14.52 5.41 -21.36
N VAL A 510 13.66 5.77 -22.31
CA VAL A 510 13.48 7.13 -22.79
C VAL A 510 12.14 7.67 -22.31
N PRO A 511 12.10 8.85 -21.66
CA PRO A 511 10.83 9.44 -21.26
C PRO A 511 10.10 10.00 -22.48
N ARG A 512 8.82 9.61 -22.66
CA ARG A 512 7.95 10.12 -23.74
C ARG A 512 6.80 10.91 -23.12
N PRO A 513 6.76 12.23 -23.28
CA PRO A 513 5.58 13.01 -22.93
C PRO A 513 4.38 12.55 -23.75
N VAL A 514 3.25 12.33 -23.08
CA VAL A 514 2.05 11.78 -23.71
C VAL A 514 0.82 12.62 -23.40
N ARG A 515 -0.13 12.64 -24.34
CA ARG A 515 -1.47 13.11 -24.10
C ARG A 515 -2.38 11.91 -23.90
N VAL A 516 -2.99 11.83 -22.75
CA VAL A 516 -3.81 10.68 -22.35
C VAL A 516 -5.22 11.08 -22.02
N GLU A 517 -6.15 10.15 -22.24
CA GLU A 517 -7.52 10.24 -21.79
C GLU A 517 -7.89 8.99 -21.00
N PRO A 518 -8.72 9.09 -19.97
CA PRO A 518 -9.17 7.93 -19.23
C PRO A 518 -9.96 7.00 -20.16
N LEU A 519 -9.63 5.71 -20.13
CA LEU A 519 -10.37 4.69 -20.84
C LEU A 519 -11.34 3.99 -19.89
N ASP A 520 -10.77 3.40 -18.85
CA ASP A 520 -11.50 2.71 -17.79
C ASP A 520 -10.77 2.86 -16.44
N GLY A 521 -11.22 2.15 -15.41
CA GLY A 521 -10.61 2.21 -14.08
C GLY A 521 -9.15 1.78 -14.05
N ALA A 522 -8.73 0.86 -14.91
CA ALA A 522 -7.38 0.28 -14.94
C ALA A 522 -6.50 0.88 -16.04
N ASN A 523 -7.08 1.34 -17.14
CA ASN A 523 -6.37 1.70 -18.36
C ASN A 523 -6.59 3.16 -18.75
N MET A 524 -5.62 3.69 -19.50
CA MET A 524 -5.65 5.00 -20.14
C MET A 524 -5.45 4.83 -21.65
N LEU A 525 -6.05 5.72 -22.43
CA LEU A 525 -5.85 5.79 -23.86
C LEU A 525 -4.85 6.90 -24.18
N VAL A 526 -3.72 6.54 -24.74
CA VAL A 526 -2.71 7.49 -25.21
C VAL A 526 -3.09 7.95 -26.61
N MET A 527 -3.41 9.24 -26.73
CA MET A 527 -3.84 9.87 -27.97
C MET A 527 -2.68 10.38 -28.80
N ALA A 528 -1.53 10.67 -28.17
CA ALA A 528 -0.32 11.17 -28.82
C ALA A 528 0.90 11.00 -27.92
N GLY A 529 2.10 10.92 -28.51
CA GLY A 529 3.38 10.87 -27.82
C GLY A 529 4.09 9.52 -27.92
N ILE A 530 3.38 8.45 -28.30
CA ILE A 530 3.95 7.13 -28.58
C ILE A 530 3.37 6.56 -29.88
N SER A 531 4.08 5.59 -30.45
CA SER A 531 3.68 4.87 -31.67
C SER A 531 3.42 3.39 -31.37
N PRO A 532 2.58 2.72 -32.16
CA PRO A 532 2.44 1.26 -32.07
C PRO A 532 3.79 0.57 -32.23
N GLY A 533 4.01 -0.50 -31.48
CA GLY A 533 5.27 -1.25 -31.49
C GLY A 533 6.33 -0.77 -30.51
N GLN A 534 6.13 0.34 -29.79
CA GLN A 534 7.03 0.75 -28.72
C GLN A 534 6.79 -0.09 -27.46
N ARG A 535 7.87 -0.40 -26.74
CA ARG A 535 7.82 -1.16 -25.47
C ARG A 535 7.63 -0.20 -24.30
N ILE A 536 6.44 -0.13 -23.77
CA ILE A 536 6.08 0.79 -22.69
C ILE A 536 6.24 0.11 -21.35
N VAL A 537 6.92 0.76 -20.41
CA VAL A 537 7.06 0.27 -19.03
C VAL A 537 5.70 0.33 -18.33
N THR A 538 5.25 -0.81 -17.81
CA THR A 538 3.95 -0.96 -17.14
C THR A 538 4.07 -1.18 -15.64
N SER A 539 5.24 -1.63 -15.18
CA SER A 539 5.58 -1.79 -13.76
C SER A 539 6.96 -1.17 -13.50
N GLY A 540 7.13 -0.49 -12.37
CA GLY A 540 8.38 0.18 -12.00
C GLY A 540 8.56 1.58 -12.62
N ALA A 541 7.58 2.13 -13.33
CA ALA A 541 7.68 3.43 -14.02
C ALA A 541 8.01 4.59 -13.07
N ASP A 542 7.39 4.65 -11.90
CA ASP A 542 7.66 5.67 -10.89
C ASP A 542 9.07 5.54 -10.29
N LEU A 543 9.58 4.32 -10.16
CA LEU A 543 10.93 4.06 -9.65
C LEU A 543 11.99 4.53 -10.65
N LEU A 544 11.76 4.31 -11.95
CA LEU A 544 12.63 4.85 -13.02
C LEU A 544 12.69 6.38 -12.98
N ASN A 545 11.59 7.02 -12.61
CA ASN A 545 11.56 8.49 -12.52
C ASN A 545 12.39 9.05 -11.36
N GLN A 546 12.69 8.24 -10.34
CA GLN A 546 13.51 8.62 -9.19
C GLN A 546 15.01 8.49 -9.45
N VAL A 547 15.43 7.84 -10.54
CA VAL A 547 16.83 7.71 -10.93
C VAL A 547 17.39 9.10 -11.26
N ARG A 548 18.52 9.45 -10.65
CA ARG A 548 19.22 10.74 -10.78
C ARG A 548 20.46 10.62 -11.62
#